data_aa26902b5dbe5d3cc420ea675f41b319
#
_entry.id   aa26902b5dbe5d3cc420ea675f41b319
#
_cell.length_a   1.000
_cell.length_b   1.000
_cell.length_c   1.000
_cell.angle_alpha   90.00
_cell.angle_beta   90.00
_cell.angle_gamma   90.00
#
_symmetry.space_group_name_H-M   'P 1'
#
loop_
_entity.id
_entity.type
_entity.pdbx_description
1 polymer ?
#
loop_
_entity_poly.entity_id
_entity_poly.type
_entity_poly.pdbx_seq_one_letter_code
_entity_poly.pdbx_strand_id
1 'polypeptide(L)'
;MGPPVTEKSQGPGQPFEPAPPADLKLIFKSTQEIFHEYHRKIFPATAAPKVFPFHFLASYSSALLQNYGSHEDVLHIVTLADTYNVVIIPYGGGTSVSGAVSCPESEKRTICSLDTSQMNNILWLDKKNLLVCCQTGLVGQDLESFLQERGFTCGHEPDSYEFSTVGGWVATRASGMKKNVYGNIEDLLVNVKLVTPKGVLSKEGLYPRQSTGPDLNHIVLGSEGTLGVITEVILKIRPVAPIKKYGSIVFPYFDAGVACMREVARQRCQPASIRLMDNEQFQFGQTLRPKNSSYWSSFTENFKKAYLKHIKGFDLNLICVATLLFEGEKDQVEQQENLIYKIAKDCGGIPAGENNGERGYMLTFVIAYIRDLGLDFNIVAESFETSVPWDRTLTVCRNVKYIVRKKCKDFGIKYYLISHRVTQTYDCGSCVYFYFAFNWEGLSDPVATYGDIESAAREEILRCGGSLSHHHGVGKLRARWYPKQISQLGANLYNTTKQFLDPKNIFACQNLLPLKSNL
;
A
#
# COMPACT_ATOMS: atom_id res chain seq x y z
N MET A 1 13.24 -23.51 32.09
CA MET A 1 13.42 -22.17 32.67
C MET A 1 12.22 -21.35 32.22
N GLY A 2 11.40 -20.87 33.16
CA GLY A 2 10.14 -20.20 32.87
C GLY A 2 10.32 -18.82 32.23
N PRO A 3 9.24 -18.25 31.67
CA PRO A 3 9.28 -16.96 30.99
C PRO A 3 9.59 -15.84 31.99
N PRO A 4 10.22 -14.74 31.53
CA PRO A 4 10.56 -13.62 32.40
C PRO A 4 9.32 -12.86 32.87
N VAL A 5 9.38 -12.44 34.12
CA VAL A 5 8.37 -11.69 34.85
C VAL A 5 8.08 -10.36 34.18
N THR A 6 6.82 -10.11 33.89
CA THR A 6 6.31 -8.79 33.45
C THR A 6 6.30 -7.83 34.63
N GLU A 7 6.93 -6.66 34.49
CA GLU A 7 6.70 -5.53 35.39
C GLU A 7 5.25 -5.03 35.23
N LYS A 8 4.46 -5.29 36.25
CA LYS A 8 3.10 -4.72 36.38
C LYS A 8 3.22 -3.29 36.90
N SER A 9 2.75 -2.33 36.13
CA SER A 9 2.33 -1.02 36.66
C SER A 9 0.99 -1.22 37.37
N GLN A 10 0.97 -1.05 38.69
CA GLN A 10 -0.24 -1.12 39.51
C GLN A 10 -0.99 0.21 39.43
N GLY A 11 -2.26 0.16 39.00
CA GLY A 11 -3.31 1.09 39.35
C GLY A 11 -4.57 0.30 39.71
N PRO A 12 -5.34 0.67 40.74
CA PRO A 12 -6.45 -0.13 41.24
C PRO A 12 -7.71 0.10 40.42
N GLY A 13 -8.05 -0.87 39.56
CA GLY A 13 -9.34 -0.99 38.92
C GLY A 13 -9.92 -2.36 39.24
N GLN A 14 -11.17 -2.40 39.72
CA GLN A 14 -11.90 -3.65 39.97
C GLN A 14 -11.96 -4.51 38.71
N PRO A 15 -12.00 -5.85 38.83
CA PRO A 15 -12.14 -6.74 37.68
C PRO A 15 -13.47 -6.44 36.98
N PHE A 16 -13.40 -6.16 35.69
CA PHE A 16 -14.55 -6.06 34.81
C PHE A 16 -15.13 -7.48 34.67
N GLU A 17 -16.34 -7.71 35.19
CA GLU A 17 -17.10 -8.90 34.81
C GLU A 17 -17.43 -8.79 33.31
N PRO A 18 -17.08 -9.81 32.50
CA PRO A 18 -17.48 -9.80 31.09
C PRO A 18 -19.02 -9.79 31.01
N ALA A 19 -19.54 -8.85 30.25
CA ALA A 19 -20.96 -8.82 29.93
C ALA A 19 -21.37 -10.19 29.34
N PRO A 20 -22.58 -10.71 29.65
CA PRO A 20 -23.05 -11.97 29.09
C PRO A 20 -23.04 -11.88 27.57
N PRO A 21 -22.72 -12.98 26.85
CA PRO A 21 -22.64 -12.97 25.40
C PRO A 21 -23.96 -12.48 24.82
N ALA A 22 -23.94 -11.33 24.17
CA ALA A 22 -25.09 -10.78 23.47
C ALA A 22 -25.59 -11.81 22.47
N ASP A 23 -26.89 -12.09 22.47
CA ASP A 23 -27.49 -13.05 21.51
C ASP A 23 -27.32 -12.49 20.10
N LEU A 24 -26.30 -12.98 19.39
CA LEU A 24 -25.94 -12.53 18.05
C LEU A 24 -27.06 -12.73 17.03
N LYS A 25 -28.02 -13.64 17.28
CA LYS A 25 -29.28 -13.74 16.49
C LYS A 25 -30.09 -12.45 16.57
N LEU A 26 -30.12 -11.84 17.76
CA LEU A 26 -30.82 -10.56 17.96
C LEU A 26 -30.04 -9.42 17.28
N ILE A 27 -28.69 -9.44 17.34
CA ILE A 27 -27.83 -8.44 16.70
C ILE A 27 -27.99 -8.49 15.18
N PHE A 28 -27.96 -9.67 14.56
CA PHE A 28 -28.18 -9.81 13.11
C PHE A 28 -29.58 -9.40 12.65
N LYS A 29 -30.60 -9.64 13.45
CA LYS A 29 -31.99 -9.24 13.13
C LYS A 29 -32.22 -7.75 13.39
N SER A 30 -31.75 -7.23 14.51
CA SER A 30 -31.92 -5.81 14.86
C SER A 30 -31.03 -4.87 14.03
N THR A 31 -29.86 -5.32 13.58
CA THR A 31 -28.96 -4.50 12.77
C THR A 31 -29.56 -4.19 11.40
N GLN A 32 -30.29 -5.11 10.81
CA GLN A 32 -31.02 -4.87 9.56
C GLN A 32 -32.12 -3.80 9.73
N GLU A 33 -32.87 -3.84 10.85
CA GLU A 33 -33.92 -2.87 11.17
C GLU A 33 -33.33 -1.48 11.56
N ILE A 34 -32.27 -1.45 12.36
CA ILE A 34 -31.56 -0.23 12.77
C ILE A 34 -30.87 0.43 11.56
N PHE A 35 -30.28 -0.35 10.65
CA PHE A 35 -29.64 0.17 9.45
C PHE A 35 -30.63 0.85 8.51
N HIS A 36 -31.82 0.28 8.32
CA HIS A 36 -32.88 0.90 7.52
C HIS A 36 -33.41 2.19 8.14
N GLU A 37 -33.47 2.29 9.46
CA GLU A 37 -33.91 3.50 10.17
C GLU A 37 -32.84 4.60 10.16
N TYR A 38 -31.56 4.22 10.36
CA TYR A 38 -30.41 5.14 10.32
C TYR A 38 -30.20 5.72 8.92
N HIS A 39 -30.33 4.89 7.88
CA HIS A 39 -30.23 5.31 6.50
C HIS A 39 -31.32 6.31 6.08
N ARG A 40 -32.56 6.13 6.54
CA ARG A 40 -33.66 7.09 6.30
C ARG A 40 -33.43 8.45 6.97
N LYS A 41 -32.72 8.49 8.10
CA LYS A 41 -32.43 9.73 8.82
C LYS A 41 -31.27 10.54 8.22
N ILE A 42 -30.28 9.86 7.64
CA ILE A 42 -29.04 10.52 7.10
C ILE A 42 -29.18 10.88 5.64
N PHE A 43 -29.96 10.12 4.86
CA PHE A 43 -30.13 10.36 3.41
C PHE A 43 -31.61 10.53 3.07
N PRO A 44 -32.17 11.74 3.17
CA PRO A 44 -33.51 12.00 2.64
C PRO A 44 -33.51 11.79 1.12
N ALA A 45 -34.60 11.19 0.61
CA ALA A 45 -34.76 10.68 -0.76
C ALA A 45 -34.65 11.71 -1.92
N THR A 46 -34.20 12.93 -1.66
CA THR A 46 -34.16 14.05 -2.60
C THR A 46 -32.77 14.57 -2.94
N ALA A 47 -31.70 13.97 -2.39
CA ALA A 47 -30.34 14.39 -2.76
C ALA A 47 -29.80 13.48 -3.87
N ALA A 48 -29.63 14.00 -5.08
CA ALA A 48 -28.90 13.34 -6.13
C ALA A 48 -27.48 12.99 -5.64
N PRO A 49 -26.96 11.77 -5.90
CA PRO A 49 -25.65 11.38 -5.42
C PRO A 49 -24.61 12.26 -6.11
N LYS A 50 -23.96 13.13 -5.33
CA LYS A 50 -22.66 13.67 -5.72
C LYS A 50 -21.69 12.50 -5.74
N VAL A 51 -20.87 12.43 -6.78
CA VAL A 51 -19.86 11.39 -6.99
C VAL A 51 -19.06 11.20 -5.68
N PHE A 52 -19.19 10.03 -5.06
CA PHE A 52 -18.46 9.69 -3.85
C PHE A 52 -17.11 9.05 -4.22
N PRO A 53 -16.04 9.33 -3.43
CA PRO A 53 -14.76 8.71 -3.64
C PRO A 53 -14.87 7.17 -3.57
N PHE A 54 -13.98 6.48 -4.26
CA PHE A 54 -13.89 5.02 -4.43
C PHE A 54 -13.97 4.18 -3.13
N HIS A 55 -13.97 4.82 -1.97
CA HIS A 55 -13.97 4.17 -0.66
C HIS A 55 -15.36 3.92 -0.06
N PHE A 56 -16.47 4.32 -0.69
CA PHE A 56 -17.80 4.25 -0.05
C PHE A 56 -18.90 3.62 -0.93
N LEU A 57 -18.64 2.46 -1.51
CA LEU A 57 -19.70 1.59 -1.99
C LEU A 57 -19.79 0.36 -1.10
N ALA A 58 -20.15 0.56 0.18
CA ALA A 58 -20.76 -0.51 0.96
C ALA A 58 -22.12 -0.81 0.33
N SER A 59 -22.29 -2.00 -0.24
CA SER A 59 -23.60 -2.44 -0.72
C SER A 59 -24.59 -2.47 0.43
N TYR A 60 -25.85 -2.20 0.16
CA TYR A 60 -26.95 -2.06 1.11
C TYR A 60 -27.25 -3.26 2.04
N SER A 61 -26.37 -4.28 2.07
CA SER A 61 -26.54 -5.52 2.83
C SER A 61 -25.40 -5.80 3.82
N SER A 62 -24.51 -4.84 4.12
CA SER A 62 -23.41 -5.05 5.08
C SER A 62 -23.75 -4.52 6.47
N ALA A 63 -23.48 -5.32 7.50
CA ALA A 63 -23.46 -4.90 8.89
C ALA A 63 -22.00 -4.71 9.34
N LEU A 64 -21.70 -3.57 9.97
CA LEU A 64 -20.39 -3.31 10.57
C LEU A 64 -20.40 -3.84 12.01
N LEU A 65 -19.54 -4.83 12.30
CA LEU A 65 -19.30 -5.28 13.66
C LEU A 65 -18.16 -4.46 14.26
N GLN A 66 -18.48 -3.67 15.28
CA GLN A 66 -17.56 -2.86 16.06
C GLN A 66 -17.47 -3.40 17.49
N ASN A 67 -16.38 -3.10 18.21
CA ASN A 67 -16.10 -3.47 19.60
C ASN A 67 -15.63 -4.90 19.86
N TYR A 68 -15.01 -5.54 18.88
CA TYR A 68 -14.33 -6.82 19.06
C TYR A 68 -12.82 -6.56 19.03
N GLY A 69 -12.15 -6.74 20.17
CA GLY A 69 -10.77 -6.33 20.39
C GLY A 69 -9.79 -7.49 20.63
N SER A 70 -10.24 -8.74 20.59
CA SER A 70 -9.40 -9.89 20.90
C SER A 70 -9.37 -10.95 19.79
N HIS A 71 -8.35 -11.80 19.85
CA HIS A 71 -8.25 -12.99 19.01
C HIS A 71 -9.43 -13.96 19.23
N GLU A 72 -9.85 -14.11 20.49
CA GLU A 72 -10.95 -14.98 20.91
C GLU A 72 -12.29 -14.47 20.35
N ASP A 73 -12.53 -13.16 20.31
CA ASP A 73 -13.72 -12.59 19.69
C ASP A 73 -13.78 -12.95 18.21
N VAL A 74 -12.68 -12.83 17.50
CA VAL A 74 -12.63 -13.19 16.07
C VAL A 74 -12.89 -14.67 15.84
N LEU A 75 -12.34 -15.55 16.69
CA LEU A 75 -12.64 -16.99 16.66
C LEU A 75 -14.13 -17.24 16.81
N HIS A 76 -14.77 -16.56 17.75
CA HIS A 76 -16.22 -16.67 17.98
C HIS A 76 -17.03 -16.20 16.78
N ILE A 77 -16.70 -15.02 16.23
CA ILE A 77 -17.36 -14.45 15.06
C ILE A 77 -17.23 -15.38 13.85
N VAL A 78 -16.05 -15.89 13.57
CA VAL A 78 -15.81 -16.80 12.44
C VAL A 78 -16.59 -18.10 12.61
N THR A 79 -16.66 -18.66 13.83
CA THR A 79 -17.46 -19.86 14.15
C THR A 79 -18.95 -19.63 13.92
N LEU A 80 -19.48 -18.47 14.34
CA LEU A 80 -20.87 -18.11 14.13
C LEU A 80 -21.18 -17.86 12.65
N ALA A 81 -20.28 -17.13 11.96
CA ALA A 81 -20.43 -16.89 10.53
C ALA A 81 -20.44 -18.20 9.73
N ASP A 82 -19.59 -19.16 10.09
CA ASP A 82 -19.61 -20.50 9.49
C ASP A 82 -20.93 -21.24 9.81
N THR A 83 -21.40 -21.14 11.06
CA THR A 83 -22.64 -21.80 11.47
C THR A 83 -23.86 -21.25 10.72
N TYR A 84 -23.97 -19.93 10.60
CA TYR A 84 -25.12 -19.25 10.02
C TYR A 84 -24.94 -18.88 8.53
N ASN A 85 -23.83 -19.29 7.91
CA ASN A 85 -23.51 -19.02 6.52
C ASN A 85 -23.51 -17.52 6.17
N VAL A 86 -22.91 -16.72 7.06
CA VAL A 86 -22.71 -15.27 6.88
C VAL A 86 -21.36 -15.02 6.24
N VAL A 87 -21.28 -14.13 5.29
CA VAL A 87 -20.00 -13.74 4.66
C VAL A 87 -19.26 -12.75 5.53
N ILE A 88 -17.95 -12.96 5.73
CA ILE A 88 -17.07 -12.01 6.42
C ILE A 88 -16.15 -11.35 5.40
N ILE A 89 -16.05 -10.02 5.45
CA ILE A 89 -15.02 -9.24 4.76
C ILE A 89 -14.16 -8.57 5.83
N PRO A 90 -12.90 -9.04 6.03
CA PRO A 90 -12.00 -8.39 6.98
C PRO A 90 -11.68 -6.97 6.51
N TYR A 91 -11.80 -6.00 7.42
CA TYR A 91 -11.56 -4.59 7.18
C TYR A 91 -10.51 -4.06 8.14
N GLY A 92 -9.43 -3.48 7.62
CA GLY A 92 -8.40 -2.80 8.39
C GLY A 92 -8.48 -1.28 8.20
N GLY A 93 -7.43 -0.64 7.69
CA GLY A 93 -7.40 0.80 7.45
C GLY A 93 -8.15 1.31 6.21
N GLY A 94 -8.78 0.44 5.42
CA GLY A 94 -9.57 0.83 4.25
C GLY A 94 -8.78 1.44 3.09
N THR A 95 -7.46 1.37 3.09
CA THR A 95 -6.57 2.05 2.13
C THR A 95 -6.37 1.30 0.80
N SER A 96 -7.11 0.21 0.59
CA SER A 96 -7.03 -0.58 -0.65
C SER A 96 -7.51 0.23 -1.87
N VAL A 97 -6.70 0.21 -2.95
CA VAL A 97 -7.02 0.82 -4.26
C VAL A 97 -7.36 -0.23 -5.33
N SER A 98 -7.65 -1.47 -4.91
CA SER A 98 -8.00 -2.58 -5.80
C SER A 98 -9.41 -3.12 -5.61
N GLY A 99 -10.25 -2.41 -4.82
CA GLY A 99 -11.60 -2.83 -4.47
C GLY A 99 -11.64 -4.02 -3.50
N ALA A 100 -10.54 -4.33 -2.81
CA ALA A 100 -10.42 -5.54 -1.98
C ALA A 100 -11.44 -5.60 -0.83
N VAL A 101 -11.76 -4.46 -0.22
CA VAL A 101 -12.68 -4.38 0.93
C VAL A 101 -14.13 -4.04 0.56
N SER A 102 -14.44 -3.84 -0.72
CA SER A 102 -15.82 -3.59 -1.16
C SER A 102 -16.66 -4.87 -1.09
N CYS A 103 -17.95 -4.73 -0.82
CA CYS A 103 -18.87 -5.85 -0.85
C CYS A 103 -19.13 -6.32 -2.30
N PRO A 104 -19.05 -7.63 -2.59
CA PRO A 104 -19.37 -8.14 -3.93
C PRO A 104 -20.85 -8.01 -4.24
N GLU A 105 -21.22 -7.38 -5.36
CA GLU A 105 -22.63 -7.20 -5.77
C GLU A 105 -23.35 -8.54 -6.04
N SER A 106 -22.60 -9.56 -6.47
CA SER A 106 -23.16 -10.89 -6.76
C SER A 106 -23.44 -11.73 -5.51
N GLU A 107 -22.91 -11.33 -4.33
CA GLU A 107 -23.15 -12.06 -3.09
C GLU A 107 -24.60 -11.83 -2.59
N LYS A 108 -25.31 -12.92 -2.29
CA LYS A 108 -26.73 -12.88 -1.85
C LYS A 108 -26.89 -13.13 -0.36
N ARG A 109 -25.86 -13.65 0.30
CA ARG A 109 -25.86 -13.85 1.74
C ARG A 109 -25.67 -12.53 2.48
N THR A 110 -26.00 -12.50 3.76
CA THR A 110 -25.63 -11.39 4.64
C THR A 110 -24.11 -11.24 4.67
N ILE A 111 -23.63 -10.02 4.48
CA ILE A 111 -22.21 -9.68 4.56
C ILE A 111 -21.95 -8.95 5.87
N CYS A 112 -20.98 -9.42 6.62
CA CYS A 112 -20.41 -8.77 7.79
C CYS A 112 -19.04 -8.17 7.41
N SER A 113 -18.92 -6.86 7.45
CA SER A 113 -17.60 -6.19 7.40
C SER A 113 -17.01 -6.20 8.81
N LEU A 114 -15.96 -6.99 9.02
CA LEU A 114 -15.32 -7.15 10.30
C LEU A 114 -14.19 -6.12 10.44
N ASP A 115 -14.48 -5.03 11.15
CA ASP A 115 -13.55 -3.95 11.43
C ASP A 115 -12.57 -4.34 12.55
N THR A 116 -11.27 -4.34 12.26
CA THR A 116 -10.21 -4.72 13.20
C THR A 116 -9.66 -3.54 14.01
N SER A 117 -10.23 -2.35 13.92
CA SER A 117 -9.71 -1.12 14.54
C SER A 117 -9.53 -1.22 16.06
N GLN A 118 -10.33 -2.05 16.74
CA GLN A 118 -10.21 -2.29 18.18
C GLN A 118 -9.09 -3.30 18.53
N MET A 119 -8.53 -4.00 17.55
CA MET A 119 -7.40 -4.91 17.71
C MET A 119 -6.08 -4.16 17.50
N ASN A 120 -5.82 -3.16 18.31
CA ASN A 120 -4.74 -2.19 18.10
C ASN A 120 -3.64 -2.22 19.19
N ASN A 121 -3.54 -3.30 19.95
CA ASN A 121 -2.58 -3.41 21.03
C ASN A 121 -1.23 -3.99 20.57
N ILE A 122 -0.16 -3.46 21.17
CA ILE A 122 1.15 -4.11 21.20
C ILE A 122 1.09 -5.16 22.32
N LEU A 123 1.23 -6.43 21.95
CA LEU A 123 1.14 -7.54 22.89
C LEU A 123 2.43 -7.73 23.69
N TRP A 124 3.56 -7.62 23.02
CA TRP A 124 4.89 -7.63 23.66
C TRP A 124 5.97 -7.06 22.73
N LEU A 125 7.08 -6.63 23.34
CA LEU A 125 8.28 -6.13 22.69
C LEU A 125 9.50 -6.88 23.26
N ASP A 126 10.19 -7.64 22.42
CA ASP A 126 11.45 -8.31 22.77
C ASP A 126 12.64 -7.52 22.20
N LYS A 127 13.22 -6.68 23.06
CA LYS A 127 14.36 -5.85 22.72
C LYS A 127 15.64 -6.65 22.47
N LYS A 128 15.77 -7.83 23.07
CA LYS A 128 16.95 -8.68 22.93
C LYS A 128 16.98 -9.41 21.60
N ASN A 129 15.83 -9.93 21.20
CA ASN A 129 15.70 -10.69 19.94
C ASN A 129 15.20 -9.79 18.79
N LEU A 130 14.97 -8.49 19.03
CA LEU A 130 14.54 -7.50 18.05
C LEU A 130 13.21 -7.93 17.38
N LEU A 131 12.21 -8.22 18.20
CA LEU A 131 10.88 -8.63 17.75
C LEU A 131 9.79 -7.82 18.45
N VAL A 132 8.69 -7.56 17.73
CA VAL A 132 7.45 -7.01 18.28
C VAL A 132 6.29 -7.90 17.87
N CYS A 133 5.38 -8.18 18.81
CA CYS A 133 4.10 -8.81 18.53
C CYS A 133 2.99 -7.79 18.72
N CYS A 134 2.11 -7.67 17.74
CA CYS A 134 0.98 -6.76 17.82
C CYS A 134 -0.27 -7.36 17.18
N GLN A 135 -1.42 -6.83 17.58
CA GLN A 135 -2.70 -7.07 16.96
C GLN A 135 -2.78 -6.35 15.60
N THR A 136 -3.57 -6.87 14.71
CA THR A 136 -3.52 -6.55 13.27
C THR A 136 -4.29 -5.31 12.86
N GLY A 137 -5.17 -4.79 13.72
CA GLY A 137 -5.83 -3.50 13.53
C GLY A 137 -4.96 -2.29 13.91
N LEU A 138 -3.76 -2.53 14.47
CA LEU A 138 -2.82 -1.47 14.80
C LEU A 138 -2.40 -0.73 13.54
N VAL A 139 -2.55 0.60 13.52
CA VAL A 139 -2.13 1.47 12.43
C VAL A 139 -0.61 1.56 12.38
N GLY A 140 -0.05 1.60 11.18
CA GLY A 140 1.40 1.61 10.98
C GLY A 140 2.12 2.76 11.65
N GLN A 141 1.54 3.96 11.63
CA GLN A 141 2.07 5.15 12.30
C GLN A 141 2.13 4.97 13.82
N ASP A 142 1.12 4.35 14.42
CA ASP A 142 1.06 4.12 15.86
C ASP A 142 2.10 3.08 16.28
N LEU A 143 2.26 2.01 15.48
CA LEU A 143 3.34 1.03 15.69
C LEU A 143 4.71 1.70 15.65
N GLU A 144 4.96 2.51 14.63
CA GLU A 144 6.25 3.18 14.46
C GLU A 144 6.53 4.19 15.58
N SER A 145 5.52 4.98 15.98
CA SER A 145 5.61 5.92 17.12
C SER A 145 5.96 5.19 18.41
N PHE A 146 5.27 4.08 18.72
CA PHE A 146 5.54 3.25 19.89
C PHE A 146 6.98 2.71 19.90
N LEU A 147 7.48 2.27 18.73
CA LEU A 147 8.83 1.72 18.60
C LEU A 147 9.88 2.82 18.73
N GLN A 148 9.70 3.97 18.07
CA GLN A 148 10.65 5.09 18.10
C GLN A 148 10.85 5.66 19.50
N GLU A 149 9.78 5.82 20.30
CA GLU A 149 9.88 6.19 21.72
C GLU A 149 10.78 5.27 22.54
N ARG A 150 10.98 4.03 22.06
CA ARG A 150 11.80 2.99 22.73
C ARG A 150 13.14 2.73 22.05
N GLY A 151 13.50 3.55 21.06
CA GLY A 151 14.75 3.48 20.31
C GLY A 151 14.77 2.43 19.19
N PHE A 152 13.60 1.96 18.73
CA PHE A 152 13.46 0.96 17.68
C PHE A 152 12.61 1.46 16.51
N THR A 153 12.65 0.74 15.39
CA THR A 153 11.84 0.97 14.19
C THR A 153 11.57 -0.36 13.50
N CYS A 154 10.42 -0.53 12.88
CA CYS A 154 10.20 -1.58 11.89
C CYS A 154 10.64 -1.11 10.49
N GLY A 155 10.72 0.20 10.27
CA GLY A 155 11.16 0.80 9.01
C GLY A 155 10.23 0.55 7.82
N HIS A 156 9.05 -0.03 8.04
CA HIS A 156 8.07 -0.29 7.00
C HIS A 156 7.13 0.90 6.84
N GLU A 157 7.35 1.68 5.80
CA GLU A 157 6.58 2.90 5.51
C GLU A 157 5.90 2.78 4.13
N PRO A 158 4.76 2.08 3.99
CA PRO A 158 3.95 2.20 2.79
C PRO A 158 3.38 3.62 2.64
N ASP A 159 2.99 4.01 1.43
CA ASP A 159 2.50 5.37 1.14
C ASP A 159 1.30 5.77 2.03
N SER A 160 0.54 4.80 2.52
CA SER A 160 -0.65 4.97 3.37
C SER A 160 -0.43 4.63 4.85
N TYR A 161 0.81 4.67 5.36
CA TYR A 161 1.12 4.16 6.71
C TYR A 161 0.38 4.89 7.84
N GLU A 162 -0.10 6.11 7.60
CA GLU A 162 -0.92 6.90 8.53
C GLU A 162 -2.31 6.27 8.78
N PHE A 163 -2.78 5.42 7.88
CA PHE A 163 -4.10 4.80 7.92
C PHE A 163 -4.07 3.28 7.81
N SER A 164 -3.11 2.74 7.07
CA SER A 164 -3.01 1.30 6.83
C SER A 164 -2.63 0.54 8.10
N THR A 165 -3.26 -0.61 8.29
CA THR A 165 -3.03 -1.46 9.46
C THR A 165 -1.99 -2.53 9.16
N VAL A 166 -1.34 -3.02 10.22
CA VAL A 166 -0.32 -4.07 10.12
C VAL A 166 -0.90 -5.36 9.50
N GLY A 167 -2.16 -5.70 9.82
CA GLY A 167 -2.86 -6.83 9.19
C GLY A 167 -3.09 -6.60 7.70
N GLY A 168 -3.43 -5.39 7.30
CA GLY A 168 -3.54 -4.99 5.90
C GLY A 168 -2.23 -5.13 5.15
N TRP A 169 -1.10 -4.78 5.77
CA TRP A 169 0.22 -4.97 5.14
C TRP A 169 0.50 -6.42 4.80
N VAL A 170 0.24 -7.34 5.75
CA VAL A 170 0.42 -8.78 5.53
C VAL A 170 -0.58 -9.30 4.49
N ALA A 171 -1.86 -8.92 4.61
CA ALA A 171 -2.92 -9.37 3.71
C ALA A 171 -2.70 -8.95 2.24
N THR A 172 -2.06 -7.80 2.00
CA THR A 172 -1.78 -7.31 0.64
C THR A 172 -0.33 -7.49 0.21
N ARG A 173 0.52 -8.07 1.06
CA ARG A 173 1.96 -8.20 0.80
C ARG A 173 2.60 -6.85 0.47
N ALA A 174 2.35 -5.88 1.34
CA ALA A 174 2.71 -4.48 1.16
C ALA A 174 4.22 -4.25 1.05
N SER A 175 4.61 -3.21 0.34
CA SER A 175 6.00 -2.76 0.25
C SER A 175 6.13 -1.33 0.78
N GLY A 176 7.19 -1.08 1.54
CA GLY A 176 7.48 0.22 2.14
C GLY A 176 8.52 1.03 1.37
N MET A 177 8.52 2.33 1.58
CA MET A 177 9.42 3.28 0.92
C MET A 177 10.90 3.07 1.26
N LYS A 178 11.20 2.49 2.43
CA LYS A 178 12.56 2.22 2.92
C LYS A 178 12.96 0.75 2.77
N LYS A 179 12.36 0.02 1.84
CA LYS A 179 12.57 -1.43 1.67
C LYS A 179 14.03 -1.80 1.41
N ASN A 180 14.86 -0.91 0.86
CA ASN A 180 16.27 -1.21 0.56
C ASN A 180 17.09 -1.50 1.82
N VAL A 181 16.71 -0.92 2.96
CA VAL A 181 17.35 -1.16 4.27
C VAL A 181 16.55 -2.15 5.11
N TYR A 182 15.23 -2.02 5.13
CA TYR A 182 14.38 -2.74 6.08
C TYR A 182 13.72 -3.98 5.47
N GLY A 183 13.58 -4.06 4.16
CA GLY A 183 12.84 -5.11 3.46
C GLY A 183 11.36 -4.76 3.25
N ASN A 184 10.67 -5.64 2.56
CA ASN A 184 9.21 -5.63 2.41
C ASN A 184 8.56 -6.35 3.61
N ILE A 185 7.24 -6.36 3.67
CA ILE A 185 6.54 -7.02 4.79
C ILE A 185 6.87 -8.51 4.90
N GLU A 186 7.10 -9.21 3.79
CA GLU A 186 7.51 -10.61 3.77
C GLU A 186 8.90 -10.85 4.38
N ASP A 187 9.79 -9.85 4.35
CA ASP A 187 11.12 -9.92 4.96
C ASP A 187 11.06 -9.65 6.47
N LEU A 188 10.07 -8.86 6.91
CA LEU A 188 9.86 -8.48 8.30
C LEU A 188 9.04 -9.50 9.07
N LEU A 189 8.10 -10.18 8.42
CA LEU A 189 7.17 -11.11 9.06
C LEU A 189 7.87 -12.35 9.58
N VAL A 190 7.79 -12.58 10.89
CA VAL A 190 8.30 -13.79 11.55
C VAL A 190 7.20 -14.83 11.72
N ASN A 191 6.02 -14.39 12.17
CA ASN A 191 4.87 -15.25 12.34
C ASN A 191 3.57 -14.48 12.18
N VAL A 192 2.50 -15.20 11.84
CA VAL A 192 1.15 -14.68 11.69
C VAL A 192 0.13 -15.66 12.28
N LYS A 193 -0.91 -15.15 12.95
CA LYS A 193 -2.09 -15.93 13.33
C LYS A 193 -3.24 -15.59 12.40
N LEU A 194 -3.72 -16.58 11.67
CA LEU A 194 -4.88 -16.51 10.80
C LEU A 194 -6.01 -17.34 11.35
N VAL A 195 -7.14 -16.73 11.64
CA VAL A 195 -8.37 -17.40 12.07
C VAL A 195 -9.18 -17.82 10.86
N THR A 196 -9.50 -19.10 10.78
CA THR A 196 -10.28 -19.72 9.69
C THR A 196 -11.41 -20.57 10.25
N PRO A 197 -12.44 -20.97 9.46
CA PRO A 197 -13.46 -21.93 9.90
C PRO A 197 -12.90 -23.29 10.38
N LYS A 198 -11.69 -23.65 9.99
CA LYS A 198 -11.03 -24.89 10.39
C LYS A 198 -10.12 -24.76 11.63
N GLY A 199 -9.99 -23.54 12.16
CA GLY A 199 -9.14 -23.23 13.29
C GLY A 199 -8.10 -22.17 12.97
N VAL A 200 -7.09 -22.06 13.83
CA VAL A 200 -6.03 -21.07 13.73
C VAL A 200 -4.84 -21.64 12.96
N LEU A 201 -4.45 -20.97 11.87
CA LEU A 201 -3.19 -21.25 11.18
C LEU A 201 -2.10 -20.36 11.74
N SER A 202 -1.04 -20.94 12.30
CA SER A 202 0.12 -20.25 12.83
C SER A 202 1.32 -21.21 12.84
N LYS A 203 2.54 -20.66 12.86
CA LYS A 203 3.75 -21.46 13.15
C LYS A 203 3.99 -21.52 14.64
N GLU A 204 4.53 -22.62 15.09
CA GLU A 204 4.98 -22.78 16.47
C GLU A 204 6.42 -22.28 16.63
N GLY A 205 6.69 -21.56 17.72
CA GLY A 205 8.01 -21.07 18.08
C GLY A 205 8.47 -19.81 17.32
N LEU A 206 9.55 -19.22 17.82
CA LEU A 206 10.16 -17.98 17.29
C LEU A 206 11.60 -18.28 16.88
N TYR A 207 11.76 -18.88 15.72
CA TYR A 207 13.07 -19.21 15.19
C TYR A 207 13.51 -18.16 14.17
N PRO A 208 14.79 -17.73 14.18
CA PRO A 208 15.32 -16.78 13.19
C PRO A 208 15.25 -17.34 11.77
N ARG A 209 15.33 -18.66 11.64
CA ARG A 209 15.15 -19.44 10.41
C ARG A 209 14.87 -20.91 10.74
N GLN A 210 13.99 -21.52 9.97
CA GLN A 210 13.77 -22.98 10.04
C GLN A 210 13.72 -23.57 8.63
N SER A 211 14.12 -24.84 8.52
CA SER A 211 14.16 -25.61 7.26
C SER A 211 13.26 -26.85 7.40
N THR A 212 11.99 -26.61 7.77
CA THR A 212 11.01 -27.66 8.11
C THR A 212 9.77 -27.53 7.24
N GLY A 213 9.91 -27.81 5.96
CA GLY A 213 8.84 -27.74 4.96
C GLY A 213 8.58 -26.33 4.42
N PRO A 214 7.47 -26.16 3.67
CA PRO A 214 7.06 -24.87 3.13
C PRO A 214 6.73 -23.86 4.23
N ASP A 215 7.03 -22.59 4.00
CA ASP A 215 6.69 -21.54 4.96
C ASP A 215 5.22 -21.14 4.86
N LEU A 216 4.45 -21.45 5.92
CA LEU A 216 3.01 -21.19 6.00
C LEU A 216 2.67 -19.68 5.99
N ASN A 217 3.58 -18.81 6.41
CA ASN A 217 3.37 -17.36 6.31
C ASN A 217 3.12 -16.93 4.85
N HIS A 218 3.78 -17.60 3.87
CA HIS A 218 3.62 -17.27 2.44
C HIS A 218 2.27 -17.70 1.87
N ILE A 219 1.48 -18.53 2.56
CA ILE A 219 0.08 -18.81 2.20
C ILE A 219 -0.80 -17.63 2.61
N VAL A 220 -0.49 -16.97 3.73
CA VAL A 220 -1.26 -15.86 4.28
C VAL A 220 -0.89 -14.53 3.63
N LEU A 221 0.41 -14.32 3.35
CA LEU A 221 0.92 -13.13 2.68
C LEU A 221 0.27 -12.93 1.31
N GLY A 222 -0.44 -11.82 1.14
CA GLY A 222 -1.12 -11.50 -0.12
C GLY A 222 -2.46 -12.24 -0.29
N SER A 223 -3.03 -12.84 0.75
CA SER A 223 -4.33 -13.55 0.69
C SER A 223 -5.54 -12.61 0.58
N GLU A 224 -5.37 -11.32 0.83
CA GLU A 224 -6.40 -10.28 0.65
C GLU A 224 -7.75 -10.61 1.29
N GLY A 225 -7.73 -11.23 2.48
CA GLY A 225 -8.94 -11.58 3.23
C GLY A 225 -9.74 -12.77 2.67
N THR A 226 -9.20 -13.53 1.73
CA THR A 226 -9.89 -14.68 1.12
C THR A 226 -9.78 -15.96 1.94
N LEU A 227 -8.79 -16.08 2.84
CA LEU A 227 -8.51 -17.31 3.59
C LEU A 227 -8.99 -17.26 5.04
N GLY A 228 -9.13 -16.07 5.60
CA GLY A 228 -9.45 -15.89 7.02
C GLY A 228 -9.19 -14.46 7.50
N VAL A 229 -9.22 -14.28 8.81
CA VAL A 229 -8.91 -13.02 9.51
C VAL A 229 -7.55 -13.13 10.17
N ILE A 230 -6.64 -12.23 9.81
CA ILE A 230 -5.35 -12.10 10.51
C ILE A 230 -5.60 -11.37 11.82
N THR A 231 -5.15 -11.93 12.94
CA THR A 231 -5.41 -11.38 14.29
C THR A 231 -4.16 -10.86 14.99
N GLU A 232 -3.04 -11.55 14.81
CA GLU A 232 -1.76 -11.17 15.41
C GLU A 232 -0.63 -11.38 14.43
N VAL A 233 0.39 -10.54 14.54
CA VAL A 233 1.63 -10.64 13.76
C VAL A 233 2.85 -10.42 14.65
N ILE A 234 3.95 -11.11 14.30
CA ILE A 234 5.26 -10.89 14.89
C ILE A 234 6.18 -10.36 13.80
N LEU A 235 6.72 -9.17 14.04
CA LEU A 235 7.59 -8.47 13.10
C LEU A 235 9.00 -8.29 13.66
N LYS A 236 9.97 -8.32 12.77
CA LYS A 236 11.36 -7.90 13.07
C LYS A 236 11.41 -6.39 13.23
N ILE A 237 12.18 -5.94 14.19
CA ILE A 237 12.50 -4.53 14.40
C ILE A 237 14.02 -4.34 14.41
N ARG A 238 14.44 -3.09 14.33
CA ARG A 238 15.85 -2.69 14.40
C ARG A 238 16.01 -1.48 15.32
N PRO A 239 17.19 -1.21 15.87
CA PRO A 239 17.49 0.10 16.47
C PRO A 239 17.26 1.22 15.46
N VAL A 240 16.79 2.37 15.93
CA VAL A 240 16.67 3.58 15.10
C VAL A 240 18.04 3.98 14.58
N ALA A 241 18.13 4.27 13.29
CA ALA A 241 19.37 4.72 12.67
C ALA A 241 19.82 6.07 13.28
N PRO A 242 21.08 6.21 13.70
CA PRO A 242 21.56 7.45 14.32
C PRO A 242 21.63 8.63 13.33
N ILE A 243 21.81 8.34 12.05
CA ILE A 243 21.82 9.34 10.98
C ILE A 243 20.67 9.11 10.01
N LYS A 244 19.92 10.19 9.77
CA LYS A 244 18.93 10.31 8.72
C LYS A 244 19.26 11.53 7.88
N LYS A 245 19.52 11.33 6.58
CA LYS A 245 19.93 12.39 5.67
C LYS A 245 19.20 12.30 4.36
N TYR A 246 18.73 13.43 3.86
CA TYR A 246 18.09 13.50 2.54
C TYR A 246 19.07 13.96 1.47
N GLY A 247 18.76 13.63 0.23
CA GLY A 247 19.52 14.09 -0.92
C GLY A 247 18.65 14.16 -2.18
N SER A 248 19.13 14.84 -3.19
CA SER A 248 18.48 14.87 -4.50
C SER A 248 19.48 15.05 -5.63
N ILE A 249 19.11 14.53 -6.81
CA ILE A 249 19.92 14.60 -8.03
C ILE A 249 19.00 15.01 -9.18
N VAL A 250 19.45 15.98 -9.98
CA VAL A 250 18.80 16.35 -11.24
C VAL A 250 19.55 15.68 -12.39
N PHE A 251 18.82 15.01 -13.27
CA PHE A 251 19.36 14.42 -14.51
C PHE A 251 18.84 15.16 -15.73
N PRO A 252 19.62 15.15 -16.85
CA PRO A 252 19.23 15.84 -18.09
C PRO A 252 17.96 15.26 -18.73
N TYR A 253 17.71 13.96 -18.55
CA TYR A 253 16.54 13.22 -19.06
C TYR A 253 16.33 11.93 -18.28
N PHE A 254 15.15 11.34 -18.39
CA PHE A 254 14.71 10.20 -17.57
C PHE A 254 15.57 8.94 -17.77
N ASP A 255 16.01 8.67 -19.01
CA ASP A 255 16.84 7.48 -19.31
C ASP A 255 18.19 7.53 -18.55
N ALA A 256 18.79 8.73 -18.39
CA ALA A 256 20.01 8.92 -17.59
C ALA A 256 19.78 8.61 -16.10
N GLY A 257 18.64 9.06 -15.56
CA GLY A 257 18.23 8.74 -14.19
C GLY A 257 18.01 7.24 -13.98
N VAL A 258 17.36 6.56 -14.91
CA VAL A 258 17.15 5.10 -14.86
C VAL A 258 18.48 4.35 -14.94
N ALA A 259 19.42 4.79 -15.80
CA ALA A 259 20.75 4.21 -15.89
C ALA A 259 21.51 4.33 -14.56
N CYS A 260 21.43 5.50 -13.89
CA CYS A 260 22.00 5.71 -12.57
C CYS A 260 21.36 4.75 -11.53
N MET A 261 20.04 4.64 -11.46
CA MET A 261 19.36 3.77 -10.51
C MET A 261 19.71 2.29 -10.74
N ARG A 262 19.84 1.86 -12.01
CA ARG A 262 20.29 0.52 -12.35
C ARG A 262 21.70 0.27 -11.84
N GLU A 263 22.62 1.23 -12.03
CA GLU A 263 24.01 1.10 -11.58
C GLU A 263 24.10 1.07 -10.04
N VAL A 264 23.34 1.91 -9.34
CA VAL A 264 23.21 1.88 -7.88
C VAL A 264 22.73 0.50 -7.41
N ALA A 265 21.74 -0.07 -8.08
CA ALA A 265 21.25 -1.41 -7.77
C ALA A 265 22.30 -2.50 -8.07
N ARG A 266 23.01 -2.40 -9.19
CA ARG A 266 24.07 -3.36 -9.57
C ARG A 266 25.21 -3.37 -8.57
N GLN A 267 25.59 -2.21 -8.04
CA GLN A 267 26.63 -2.07 -7.02
C GLN A 267 26.14 -2.34 -5.59
N ARG A 268 24.84 -2.60 -5.41
CA ARG A 268 24.19 -2.86 -4.10
C ARG A 268 24.47 -1.76 -3.07
N CYS A 269 24.50 -0.51 -3.53
CA CYS A 269 24.71 0.66 -2.67
C CYS A 269 23.43 1.49 -2.49
N GLN A 270 22.24 0.90 -2.67
CA GLN A 270 20.97 1.61 -2.57
C GLN A 270 20.83 2.26 -1.18
N PRO A 271 20.45 3.55 -1.12
CA PRO A 271 20.08 4.20 0.13
C PRO A 271 18.74 3.65 0.64
N ALA A 272 18.31 4.03 1.84
CA ALA A 272 17.06 3.57 2.41
C ALA A 272 15.87 3.78 1.44
N SER A 273 15.84 4.95 0.78
CA SER A 273 14.89 5.22 -0.32
C SER A 273 15.60 5.92 -1.47
N ILE A 274 15.32 5.50 -2.69
CA ILE A 274 15.73 6.18 -3.93
C ILE A 274 14.55 6.17 -4.91
N ARG A 275 14.18 7.33 -5.43
CA ARG A 275 13.03 7.50 -6.31
C ARG A 275 13.36 8.47 -7.42
N LEU A 276 12.99 8.13 -8.65
CA LEU A 276 13.20 8.96 -9.82
C LEU A 276 11.85 9.36 -10.40
N MET A 277 11.52 10.64 -10.39
CA MET A 277 10.31 11.20 -10.99
C MET A 277 10.59 11.78 -12.37
N ASP A 278 9.65 11.64 -13.29
CA ASP A 278 9.74 12.24 -14.62
C ASP A 278 9.49 13.76 -14.59
N ASN A 279 9.62 14.41 -15.73
CA ASN A 279 9.46 15.85 -15.84
C ASN A 279 8.05 16.32 -15.49
N GLU A 280 7.01 15.64 -15.96
CA GLU A 280 5.62 16.01 -15.67
C GLU A 280 5.33 15.98 -14.17
N GLN A 281 5.79 14.95 -13.44
CA GLN A 281 5.63 14.89 -12.00
C GLN A 281 6.47 15.97 -11.29
N PHE A 282 7.68 16.22 -11.75
CA PHE A 282 8.50 17.29 -11.21
C PHE A 282 7.84 18.65 -11.38
N GLN A 283 7.32 18.97 -12.56
CA GLN A 283 6.58 20.21 -12.86
C GLN A 283 5.35 20.35 -11.95
N PHE A 284 4.55 19.28 -11.84
CA PHE A 284 3.40 19.25 -10.95
C PHE A 284 3.80 19.53 -9.50
N GLY A 285 4.85 18.88 -8.98
CA GLY A 285 5.39 19.14 -7.65
C GLY A 285 5.90 20.56 -7.43
N GLN A 286 6.33 21.26 -8.50
CA GLN A 286 6.69 22.69 -8.43
C GLN A 286 5.48 23.59 -8.25
N THR A 287 4.32 23.27 -8.86
CA THR A 287 3.09 24.07 -8.72
C THR A 287 2.52 24.01 -7.31
N LEU A 288 2.78 22.93 -6.58
CA LEU A 288 2.36 22.73 -5.18
C LEU A 288 3.27 23.46 -4.17
N ARG A 289 4.26 24.21 -4.62
CA ARG A 289 5.11 24.97 -3.71
C ARG A 289 4.33 26.12 -3.07
N PRO A 290 4.37 26.25 -1.71
CA PRO A 290 3.87 27.45 -1.06
C PRO A 290 4.59 28.67 -1.66
N LYS A 291 3.84 29.72 -2.00
CA LYS A 291 4.39 31.00 -2.42
C LYS A 291 4.97 31.74 -1.22
N ASN A 292 5.91 31.14 -0.49
CA ASN A 292 6.69 31.86 0.51
C ASN A 292 7.73 32.70 -0.20
N SER A 293 7.31 33.89 -0.53
CA SER A 293 8.08 34.83 -1.30
C SER A 293 9.03 35.64 -0.42
N SER A 294 10.15 35.05 -0.05
CA SER A 294 11.31 35.91 0.08
C SER A 294 11.83 36.18 -1.34
N TYR A 295 12.04 37.44 -1.70
CA TYR A 295 12.66 37.84 -2.96
C TYR A 295 13.98 37.10 -3.23
N TRP A 296 14.72 36.75 -2.17
CA TRP A 296 15.96 35.99 -2.20
C TRP A 296 15.77 34.52 -2.63
N SER A 297 14.68 33.87 -2.25
CA SER A 297 14.41 32.49 -2.68
C SER A 297 14.08 32.40 -4.16
N SER A 298 13.33 33.38 -4.67
CA SER A 298 13.00 33.49 -6.10
C SER A 298 14.26 33.78 -6.95
N PHE A 299 15.18 34.61 -6.46
CA PHE A 299 16.42 34.93 -7.15
C PHE A 299 17.34 33.69 -7.23
N THR A 300 17.51 32.96 -6.15
CA THR A 300 18.32 31.73 -6.13
C THR A 300 17.75 30.62 -7.01
N GLU A 301 16.42 30.49 -7.13
CA GLU A 301 15.79 29.52 -8.02
C GLU A 301 15.99 29.88 -9.51
N ASN A 302 15.83 31.15 -9.86
CA ASN A 302 16.08 31.61 -11.22
C ASN A 302 17.55 31.43 -11.62
N PHE A 303 18.47 31.67 -10.70
CA PHE A 303 19.90 31.43 -10.91
C PHE A 303 20.21 29.93 -11.12
N LYS A 304 19.61 29.04 -10.32
CA LYS A 304 19.74 27.58 -10.49
C LYS A 304 19.20 27.11 -11.85
N LYS A 305 18.03 27.62 -12.29
CA LYS A 305 17.46 27.32 -13.60
C LYS A 305 18.36 27.82 -14.75
N ALA A 306 18.90 29.05 -14.62
CA ALA A 306 19.82 29.61 -15.58
C ALA A 306 21.13 28.79 -15.66
N TYR A 307 21.68 28.38 -14.52
CA TYR A 307 22.85 27.51 -14.46
C TYR A 307 22.63 26.16 -15.17
N LEU A 308 21.50 25.49 -14.90
CA LEU A 308 21.16 24.24 -15.56
C LEU A 308 21.01 24.41 -17.07
N LYS A 309 20.31 25.47 -17.51
CA LYS A 309 20.05 25.71 -18.93
C LYS A 309 21.30 26.17 -19.68
N HIS A 310 22.01 27.19 -19.18
CA HIS A 310 23.06 27.88 -19.96
C HIS A 310 24.47 27.33 -19.73
N ILE A 311 24.74 26.77 -18.55
CA ILE A 311 26.07 26.22 -18.23
C ILE A 311 26.13 24.71 -18.43
N LYS A 312 25.06 24.00 -18.02
CA LYS A 312 24.98 22.54 -18.15
C LYS A 312 24.27 22.06 -19.42
N GLY A 313 23.59 22.93 -20.15
CA GLY A 313 22.91 22.60 -21.39
C GLY A 313 21.68 21.71 -21.20
N PHE A 314 21.06 21.71 -20.00
CA PHE A 314 19.88 20.89 -19.73
C PHE A 314 18.63 21.54 -20.34
N ASP A 315 17.83 20.73 -21.05
CA ASP A 315 16.46 21.13 -21.42
C ASP A 315 15.53 20.98 -20.21
N LEU A 316 15.01 22.10 -19.70
CA LEU A 316 14.13 22.11 -18.53
C LEU A 316 12.81 21.32 -18.74
N ASN A 317 12.44 21.01 -19.99
CA ASN A 317 11.28 20.20 -20.33
C ASN A 317 11.58 18.68 -20.31
N LEU A 318 12.84 18.30 -20.20
CA LEU A 318 13.28 16.89 -20.18
C LEU A 318 13.89 16.47 -18.86
N ILE A 319 14.30 17.43 -18.00
CA ILE A 319 14.95 17.10 -16.72
C ILE A 319 14.06 16.20 -15.87
N CYS A 320 14.69 15.31 -15.13
CA CYS A 320 14.04 14.49 -14.11
C CYS A 320 14.81 14.58 -12.81
N VAL A 321 14.19 14.18 -11.71
CA VAL A 321 14.75 14.36 -10.37
C VAL A 321 14.69 13.05 -9.60
N ALA A 322 15.83 12.63 -9.05
CA ALA A 322 15.87 11.59 -8.05
C ALA A 322 15.89 12.21 -6.64
N THR A 323 15.14 11.60 -5.73
CA THR A 323 15.15 11.90 -4.30
C THR A 323 15.75 10.74 -3.54
N LEU A 324 16.53 11.02 -2.53
CA LEU A 324 17.32 10.06 -1.76
C LEU A 324 17.02 10.22 -0.28
N LEU A 325 16.97 9.10 0.44
CA LEU A 325 16.98 9.05 1.90
C LEU A 325 18.07 8.06 2.34
N PHE A 326 19.01 8.53 3.11
CA PHE A 326 20.05 7.73 3.74
C PHE A 326 19.71 7.52 5.22
N GLU A 327 19.81 6.30 5.70
CA GLU A 327 19.67 5.93 7.11
C GLU A 327 20.75 4.91 7.49
N GLY A 328 21.47 5.13 8.60
CA GLY A 328 22.52 4.23 9.06
C GLY A 328 23.54 4.90 9.96
N GLU A 329 24.68 4.24 10.16
CA GLU A 329 25.83 4.82 10.86
C GLU A 329 26.49 5.90 10.01
N LYS A 330 27.12 6.89 10.68
CA LYS A 330 27.68 8.07 10.00
C LYS A 330 28.61 7.72 8.85
N ASP A 331 29.59 6.87 9.10
CA ASP A 331 30.60 6.50 8.10
C ASP A 331 29.98 5.74 6.92
N GLN A 332 28.99 4.90 7.18
CA GLN A 332 28.25 4.17 6.15
C GLN A 332 27.44 5.12 5.26
N VAL A 333 26.74 6.08 5.87
CA VAL A 333 25.95 7.09 5.14
C VAL A 333 26.86 7.96 4.28
N GLU A 334 27.99 8.43 4.79
CA GLU A 334 28.95 9.24 4.03
C GLU A 334 29.56 8.47 2.85
N GLN A 335 29.97 7.23 3.06
CA GLN A 335 30.51 6.38 1.98
C GLN A 335 29.44 6.10 0.89
N GLN A 336 28.25 5.76 1.31
CA GLN A 336 27.11 5.46 0.41
C GLN A 336 26.73 6.70 -0.40
N GLU A 337 26.63 7.86 0.23
CA GLU A 337 26.34 9.14 -0.41
C GLU A 337 27.39 9.48 -1.47
N ASN A 338 28.67 9.42 -1.12
CA ASN A 338 29.79 9.70 -2.04
C ASN A 338 29.76 8.77 -3.25
N LEU A 339 29.49 7.49 -3.05
CA LEU A 339 29.43 6.52 -4.12
C LEU A 339 28.24 6.80 -5.06
N ILE A 340 27.06 7.08 -4.50
CA ILE A 340 25.86 7.36 -5.29
C ILE A 340 26.03 8.65 -6.10
N TYR A 341 26.57 9.71 -5.51
CA TYR A 341 26.82 10.96 -6.26
C TYR A 341 27.90 10.80 -7.33
N LYS A 342 28.87 9.93 -7.13
CA LYS A 342 29.84 9.57 -8.18
C LYS A 342 29.14 8.86 -9.36
N ILE A 343 28.34 7.83 -9.07
CA ILE A 343 27.56 7.12 -10.10
C ILE A 343 26.63 8.09 -10.84
N ALA A 344 25.97 8.98 -10.09
CA ALA A 344 25.08 9.98 -10.67
C ALA A 344 25.83 10.93 -11.62
N LYS A 345 27.01 11.39 -11.23
CA LYS A 345 27.88 12.23 -12.08
C LYS A 345 28.26 11.52 -13.37
N ASP A 346 28.61 10.24 -13.29
CA ASP A 346 28.97 9.41 -14.46
C ASP A 346 27.77 9.24 -15.42
N CYS A 347 26.53 9.32 -14.91
CA CYS A 347 25.29 9.35 -15.68
C CYS A 347 24.83 10.78 -16.08
N GLY A 348 25.66 11.80 -15.89
CA GLY A 348 25.33 13.21 -16.21
C GLY A 348 24.45 13.90 -15.18
N GLY A 349 24.21 13.31 -14.01
CA GLY A 349 23.42 13.88 -12.92
C GLY A 349 24.20 14.94 -12.12
N ILE A 350 23.45 15.83 -11.48
CA ILE A 350 23.98 16.94 -10.68
C ILE A 350 23.29 16.92 -9.31
N PRO A 351 24.03 16.96 -8.17
CA PRO A 351 23.43 17.10 -6.86
C PRO A 351 22.56 18.36 -6.75
N ALA A 352 21.37 18.23 -6.15
CA ALA A 352 20.40 19.31 -6.04
C ALA A 352 20.03 19.66 -4.59
N GLY A 353 20.73 19.06 -3.61
CA GLY A 353 20.66 19.38 -2.18
C GLY A 353 19.60 18.62 -1.39
N GLU A 354 19.71 18.74 -0.07
CA GLU A 354 18.91 17.98 0.92
C GLU A 354 17.44 18.42 0.94
N ASN A 355 17.17 19.73 0.97
CA ASN A 355 15.82 20.28 1.07
C ASN A 355 14.90 19.81 -0.08
N ASN A 356 15.45 19.60 -1.28
CA ASN A 356 14.67 19.06 -2.39
C ASN A 356 14.41 17.57 -2.21
N GLY A 357 15.34 16.83 -1.61
CA GLY A 357 15.20 15.42 -1.28
C GLY A 357 14.10 15.18 -0.24
N GLU A 358 14.18 15.89 0.89
CA GLU A 358 13.20 15.81 1.98
C GLU A 358 11.80 16.13 1.49
N ARG A 359 11.65 17.25 0.78
CA ARG A 359 10.37 17.66 0.24
C ARG A 359 9.79 16.66 -0.76
N GLY A 360 10.62 16.11 -1.65
CA GLY A 360 10.17 15.07 -2.58
C GLY A 360 9.77 13.77 -1.88
N TYR A 361 10.39 13.45 -0.75
CA TYR A 361 10.00 12.34 0.10
C TYR A 361 8.63 12.59 0.75
N MET A 362 8.44 13.75 1.36
CA MET A 362 7.19 14.15 2.04
C MET A 362 6.01 14.30 1.08
N LEU A 363 6.26 14.70 -0.18
CA LEU A 363 5.19 14.83 -1.17
C LEU A 363 4.45 13.50 -1.41
N THR A 364 5.08 12.37 -1.16
CA THR A 364 4.45 11.05 -1.32
C THR A 364 3.23 10.87 -0.40
N PHE A 365 3.33 11.33 0.84
CA PHE A 365 2.23 11.24 1.81
C PHE A 365 1.10 12.22 1.49
N VAL A 366 1.43 13.34 0.87
CA VAL A 366 0.45 14.40 0.56
C VAL A 366 -0.39 14.09 -0.68
N ILE A 367 0.07 13.18 -1.55
CA ILE A 367 -0.57 12.97 -2.85
C ILE A 367 -2.00 12.43 -2.76
N ALA A 368 -2.31 11.65 -1.72
CA ALA A 368 -3.65 11.13 -1.48
C ALA A 368 -4.63 12.26 -1.14
N TYR A 369 -4.21 13.24 -0.34
CA TYR A 369 -5.02 14.42 0.00
C TYR A 369 -5.24 15.34 -1.21
N ILE A 370 -4.24 15.46 -2.09
CA ILE A 370 -4.37 16.21 -3.35
C ILE A 370 -5.38 15.54 -4.28
N ARG A 371 -5.41 14.21 -4.29
CA ARG A 371 -6.39 13.45 -5.05
C ARG A 371 -7.81 13.76 -4.59
N ASP A 372 -8.07 13.72 -3.28
CA ASP A 372 -9.38 13.99 -2.70
C ASP A 372 -9.80 15.44 -2.96
N LEU A 373 -8.88 16.40 -2.80
CA LEU A 373 -9.12 17.81 -3.19
C LEU A 373 -9.46 17.96 -4.68
N GLY A 374 -8.87 17.14 -5.54
CA GLY A 374 -9.12 17.17 -7.00
C GLY A 374 -10.59 16.92 -7.35
N LEU A 375 -11.31 16.14 -6.53
CA LEU A 375 -12.73 15.84 -6.74
C LEU A 375 -13.60 17.12 -6.68
N ASP A 376 -13.25 18.09 -5.85
CA ASP A 376 -13.95 19.38 -5.76
C ASP A 376 -13.78 20.24 -7.03
N PHE A 377 -12.80 19.91 -7.87
CA PHE A 377 -12.48 20.60 -9.12
C PHE A 377 -12.78 19.77 -10.37
N ASN A 378 -13.68 18.79 -10.28
CA ASN A 378 -14.01 17.88 -11.36
C ASN A 378 -12.79 17.09 -11.90
N ILE A 379 -11.85 16.74 -11.03
CA ILE A 379 -10.68 15.95 -11.39
C ILE A 379 -10.78 14.58 -10.73
N VAL A 380 -10.78 13.52 -11.53
CA VAL A 380 -10.51 12.15 -11.09
C VAL A 380 -9.01 11.92 -11.19
N ALA A 381 -8.43 11.42 -10.10
CA ALA A 381 -7.01 11.08 -10.04
C ALA A 381 -6.82 9.75 -9.31
N GLU A 382 -6.04 8.87 -9.88
CA GLU A 382 -5.64 7.61 -9.26
C GLU A 382 -4.24 7.20 -9.71
N SER A 383 -3.73 6.14 -9.10
CA SER A 383 -2.42 5.61 -9.40
C SER A 383 -2.45 4.11 -9.60
N PHE A 384 -1.54 3.62 -10.42
CA PHE A 384 -1.31 2.20 -10.62
C PHE A 384 0.18 1.94 -10.81
N GLU A 385 0.61 0.72 -10.56
CA GLU A 385 2.02 0.38 -10.50
C GLU A 385 2.31 -1.01 -11.06
N THR A 386 3.59 -1.28 -11.26
CA THR A 386 4.10 -2.56 -11.70
C THR A 386 5.57 -2.73 -11.33
N SER A 387 6.05 -3.96 -11.28
CA SER A 387 7.48 -4.25 -11.31
C SER A 387 7.88 -4.85 -12.64
N VAL A 388 9.05 -4.45 -13.15
CA VAL A 388 9.58 -4.90 -14.44
C VAL A 388 11.10 -5.14 -14.36
N PRO A 389 11.65 -6.04 -15.18
CA PRO A 389 13.10 -6.13 -15.37
C PRO A 389 13.68 -4.80 -15.88
N TRP A 390 14.97 -4.54 -15.59
CA TRP A 390 15.61 -3.28 -15.96
C TRP A 390 15.58 -2.95 -17.44
N ASP A 391 15.72 -3.95 -18.31
CA ASP A 391 15.68 -3.79 -19.77
C ASP A 391 14.28 -3.41 -20.30
N ARG A 392 13.23 -3.54 -19.48
CA ARG A 392 11.85 -3.21 -19.81
C ARG A 392 11.37 -1.90 -19.18
N THR A 393 12.10 -1.36 -18.19
CA THR A 393 11.69 -0.17 -17.43
C THR A 393 11.32 1.01 -18.31
N LEU A 394 12.20 1.39 -19.26
CA LEU A 394 11.94 2.51 -20.16
C LEU A 394 10.81 2.22 -21.16
N THR A 395 10.73 0.98 -21.64
CA THR A 395 9.68 0.57 -22.57
C THR A 395 8.31 0.66 -21.94
N VAL A 396 8.12 0.13 -20.71
CA VAL A 396 6.84 0.20 -20.03
C VAL A 396 6.44 1.64 -19.72
N CYS A 397 7.39 2.50 -19.31
CA CYS A 397 7.12 3.92 -19.06
C CYS A 397 6.58 4.63 -20.31
N ARG A 398 7.23 4.45 -21.47
CA ARG A 398 6.84 5.09 -22.73
C ARG A 398 5.52 4.56 -23.26
N ASN A 399 5.36 3.24 -23.28
CA ASN A 399 4.20 2.58 -23.87
C ASN A 399 2.93 2.86 -23.07
N VAL A 400 2.98 2.79 -21.75
CA VAL A 400 1.83 3.09 -20.88
C VAL A 400 1.39 4.53 -21.05
N LYS A 401 2.32 5.50 -21.05
CA LYS A 401 1.99 6.92 -21.31
C LYS A 401 1.36 7.10 -22.69
N TYR A 402 1.86 6.41 -23.69
CA TYR A 402 1.29 6.44 -25.06
C TYR A 402 -0.16 5.92 -25.06
N ILE A 403 -0.41 4.75 -24.47
CA ILE A 403 -1.76 4.15 -24.43
C ILE A 403 -2.74 5.04 -23.65
N VAL A 404 -2.35 5.57 -22.49
CA VAL A 404 -3.20 6.47 -21.70
C VAL A 404 -3.53 7.73 -22.50
N ARG A 405 -2.54 8.38 -23.12
CA ARG A 405 -2.77 9.57 -23.98
C ARG A 405 -3.70 9.27 -25.15
N LYS A 406 -3.52 8.11 -25.80
CA LYS A 406 -4.40 7.65 -26.89
C LYS A 406 -5.83 7.50 -26.39
N LYS A 407 -6.04 6.82 -25.27
CA LYS A 407 -7.36 6.62 -24.67
C LYS A 407 -8.02 7.93 -24.24
N CYS A 408 -7.27 8.87 -23.65
CA CYS A 408 -7.79 10.19 -23.35
C CYS A 408 -8.32 10.88 -24.62
N LYS A 409 -7.59 10.79 -25.73
CA LYS A 409 -8.04 11.33 -27.02
C LYS A 409 -9.30 10.62 -27.52
N ASP A 410 -9.37 9.29 -27.43
CA ASP A 410 -10.50 8.48 -27.88
C ASP A 410 -11.79 8.85 -27.10
N PHE A 411 -11.67 9.16 -25.79
CA PHE A 411 -12.77 9.62 -24.94
C PHE A 411 -13.04 11.14 -25.00
N GLY A 412 -12.29 11.89 -25.81
CA GLY A 412 -12.43 13.35 -25.91
C GLY A 412 -11.97 14.14 -24.68
N ILE A 413 -11.17 13.52 -23.81
CA ILE A 413 -10.61 14.16 -22.61
C ILE A 413 -9.56 15.19 -23.03
N LYS A 414 -9.81 16.47 -22.74
CA LYS A 414 -8.93 17.58 -23.12
C LYS A 414 -7.82 17.85 -22.12
N TYR A 415 -8.13 17.75 -20.83
CA TYR A 415 -7.21 18.09 -19.74
C TYR A 415 -6.91 16.84 -18.92
N TYR A 416 -5.66 16.38 -18.97
CA TYR A 416 -5.19 15.22 -18.24
C TYR A 416 -3.70 15.34 -17.91
N LEU A 417 -3.29 14.64 -16.86
CA LEU A 417 -1.91 14.44 -16.47
C LEU A 417 -1.63 12.94 -16.47
N ILE A 418 -0.55 12.52 -17.10
CA ILE A 418 0.02 11.18 -16.94
C ILE A 418 1.51 11.29 -16.69
N SER A 419 1.93 10.96 -15.48
CA SER A 419 3.33 10.94 -15.07
C SER A 419 3.74 9.57 -14.59
N HIS A 420 5.05 9.33 -14.50
CA HIS A 420 5.58 8.10 -13.96
C HIS A 420 6.83 8.38 -13.10
N ARG A 421 7.09 7.45 -12.20
CA ARG A 421 8.32 7.44 -11.41
C ARG A 421 8.83 6.01 -11.21
N VAL A 422 10.14 5.84 -11.10
CA VAL A 422 10.72 4.64 -10.52
C VAL A 422 10.74 4.84 -9.00
N THR A 423 10.04 3.99 -8.27
CA THR A 423 9.86 4.14 -6.81
C THR A 423 10.76 3.23 -6.00
N GLN A 424 11.12 2.09 -6.57
CA GLN A 424 11.96 1.11 -5.90
C GLN A 424 12.88 0.40 -6.89
N THR A 425 14.02 -0.04 -6.38
CA THR A 425 15.06 -0.72 -7.15
C THR A 425 15.32 -2.10 -6.58
N TYR A 426 15.51 -3.06 -7.46
CA TYR A 426 15.88 -4.45 -7.18
C TYR A 426 17.12 -4.82 -8.00
N ASP A 427 17.83 -5.85 -7.62
CA ASP A 427 18.97 -6.35 -8.40
C ASP A 427 18.58 -6.62 -9.86
N CYS A 428 17.40 -7.20 -10.08
CA CYS A 428 16.92 -7.64 -11.41
C CYS A 428 15.94 -6.67 -12.09
N GLY A 429 15.48 -5.60 -11.42
CA GLY A 429 14.44 -4.74 -11.98
C GLY A 429 14.07 -3.56 -11.11
N SER A 430 12.98 -2.90 -11.48
CA SER A 430 12.46 -1.70 -10.82
C SER A 430 10.96 -1.77 -10.62
N CYS A 431 10.46 -1.03 -9.62
CA CYS A 431 9.03 -0.70 -9.51
C CYS A 431 8.77 0.63 -10.21
N VAL A 432 7.83 0.62 -11.14
CA VAL A 432 7.34 1.81 -11.84
C VAL A 432 5.94 2.14 -11.38
N TYR A 433 5.72 3.39 -11.01
CA TYR A 433 4.47 3.93 -10.51
C TYR A 433 3.96 4.99 -11.47
N PHE A 434 2.67 4.93 -11.82
CA PHE A 434 2.01 5.87 -12.72
C PHE A 434 0.97 6.66 -11.95
N TYR A 435 0.95 7.97 -12.15
CA TYR A 435 -0.12 8.85 -11.70
C TYR A 435 -0.88 9.34 -12.90
N PHE A 436 -2.19 9.14 -12.89
CA PHE A 436 -3.08 9.56 -13.95
C PHE A 436 -4.24 10.36 -13.37
N ALA A 437 -4.47 11.54 -13.92
CA ALA A 437 -5.55 12.42 -13.53
C ALA A 437 -6.17 13.05 -14.77
N PHE A 438 -7.47 13.27 -14.77
CA PHE A 438 -8.15 14.01 -15.83
C PHE A 438 -9.37 14.77 -15.31
N ASN A 439 -9.72 15.86 -16.00
CA ASN A 439 -10.96 16.56 -15.78
C ASN A 439 -12.10 15.78 -16.44
N TRP A 440 -13.16 15.47 -15.66
CA TRP A 440 -14.30 14.67 -16.16
C TRP A 440 -15.46 15.48 -16.70
N GLU A 441 -15.35 16.81 -16.78
CA GLU A 441 -16.41 17.67 -17.30
C GLU A 441 -16.82 17.22 -18.70
N GLY A 442 -18.13 16.95 -18.88
CA GLY A 442 -18.70 16.49 -20.15
C GLY A 442 -18.67 14.97 -20.36
N LEU A 443 -18.13 14.18 -19.41
CA LEU A 443 -18.21 12.71 -19.45
C LEU A 443 -19.46 12.23 -18.74
N SER A 444 -20.15 11.24 -19.34
CA SER A 444 -21.36 10.64 -18.76
C SER A 444 -21.06 9.73 -17.56
N ASP A 445 -19.95 8.99 -17.61
CA ASP A 445 -19.49 8.09 -16.55
C ASP A 445 -17.96 8.19 -16.40
N PRO A 446 -17.49 9.07 -15.51
CA PRO A 446 -16.05 9.24 -15.26
C PRO A 446 -15.38 8.01 -14.68
N VAL A 447 -16.11 7.23 -13.86
CA VAL A 447 -15.57 6.04 -13.18
C VAL A 447 -15.33 4.92 -14.18
N ALA A 448 -16.31 4.63 -15.02
CA ALA A 448 -16.15 3.65 -16.10
C ALA A 448 -15.06 4.09 -17.09
N THR A 449 -15.01 5.37 -17.45
CA THR A 449 -13.98 5.91 -18.32
C THR A 449 -12.57 5.72 -17.73
N TYR A 450 -12.41 5.99 -16.44
CA TYR A 450 -11.14 5.71 -15.74
C TYR A 450 -10.79 4.21 -15.80
N GLY A 451 -11.77 3.35 -15.48
CA GLY A 451 -11.60 1.90 -15.51
C GLY A 451 -11.17 1.35 -16.88
N ASP A 452 -11.71 1.89 -17.95
CA ASP A 452 -11.33 1.52 -19.33
C ASP A 452 -9.92 1.97 -19.68
N ILE A 453 -9.52 3.16 -19.25
CA ILE A 453 -8.17 3.70 -19.47
C ILE A 453 -7.15 2.89 -18.66
N GLU A 454 -7.41 2.63 -17.36
CA GLU A 454 -6.53 1.81 -16.52
C GLU A 454 -6.42 0.39 -17.06
N SER A 455 -7.53 -0.19 -17.53
CA SER A 455 -7.53 -1.52 -18.15
C SER A 455 -6.62 -1.60 -19.35
N ALA A 456 -6.68 -0.62 -20.25
CA ALA A 456 -5.79 -0.56 -21.41
C ALA A 456 -4.32 -0.38 -21.00
N ALA A 457 -4.05 0.45 -19.99
CA ALA A 457 -2.72 0.62 -19.41
C ALA A 457 -2.19 -0.69 -18.79
N ARG A 458 -3.04 -1.43 -18.08
CA ARG A 458 -2.72 -2.70 -17.45
C ARG A 458 -2.39 -3.79 -18.47
N GLU A 459 -3.18 -3.90 -19.54
CA GLU A 459 -2.86 -4.82 -20.66
C GLU A 459 -1.49 -4.48 -21.29
N GLU A 460 -1.17 -3.21 -21.45
CA GLU A 460 0.12 -2.79 -21.99
C GLU A 460 1.28 -3.11 -21.01
N ILE A 461 1.08 -2.92 -19.71
CA ILE A 461 2.04 -3.32 -18.67
C ILE A 461 2.36 -4.80 -18.80
N LEU A 462 1.33 -5.66 -18.86
CA LEU A 462 1.49 -7.10 -18.98
C LEU A 462 2.18 -7.48 -20.30
N ARG A 463 1.82 -6.81 -21.41
CA ARG A 463 2.46 -7.02 -22.73
C ARG A 463 3.96 -6.67 -22.71
N CYS A 464 4.34 -5.67 -21.93
CA CYS A 464 5.75 -5.29 -21.72
C CYS A 464 6.50 -6.22 -20.75
N GLY A 465 5.84 -7.24 -20.18
CA GLY A 465 6.43 -8.16 -19.21
C GLY A 465 6.46 -7.62 -17.78
N GLY A 466 5.61 -6.65 -17.46
CA GLY A 466 5.41 -6.14 -16.11
C GLY A 466 4.53 -7.07 -15.27
N SER A 467 4.66 -6.95 -13.93
CA SER A 467 3.77 -7.62 -13.00
C SER A 467 2.39 -6.98 -12.96
N LEU A 468 1.38 -7.75 -12.58
CA LEU A 468 0.01 -7.24 -12.39
C LEU A 468 -0.06 -6.18 -11.27
N SER A 469 0.68 -6.40 -10.21
CA SER A 469 0.85 -5.45 -9.11
C SER A 469 2.20 -5.70 -8.44
N HIS A 470 2.82 -4.62 -7.96
CA HIS A 470 4.01 -4.67 -7.11
C HIS A 470 3.62 -4.67 -5.62
N HIS A 471 2.64 -3.83 -5.22
CA HIS A 471 2.25 -3.66 -3.82
C HIS A 471 0.79 -3.26 -3.57
N HIS A 472 0.04 -2.81 -4.59
CA HIS A 472 -1.37 -2.46 -4.40
C HIS A 472 -2.29 -3.68 -4.24
N GLY A 473 -1.81 -4.86 -4.61
CA GLY A 473 -2.60 -6.08 -4.63
C GLY A 473 -3.47 -6.23 -5.88
N VAL A 474 -4.26 -7.27 -5.90
CA VAL A 474 -5.12 -7.66 -7.02
C VAL A 474 -6.56 -7.20 -6.80
N GLY A 475 -7.11 -7.48 -5.62
CA GLY A 475 -8.49 -7.19 -5.27
C GLY A 475 -9.49 -7.78 -6.26
N LYS A 476 -10.61 -7.09 -6.45
CA LYS A 476 -11.61 -7.43 -7.47
C LYS A 476 -11.28 -6.81 -8.82
N LEU A 477 -10.76 -5.58 -8.82
CA LEU A 477 -10.54 -4.80 -10.04
C LEU A 477 -9.54 -5.46 -10.99
N ARG A 478 -8.57 -6.20 -10.44
CA ARG A 478 -7.49 -6.84 -11.19
C ARG A 478 -7.61 -8.37 -11.26
N ALA A 479 -8.62 -8.95 -10.61
CA ALA A 479 -8.83 -10.41 -10.52
C ALA A 479 -8.84 -11.10 -11.88
N ARG A 480 -9.40 -10.47 -12.93
CA ARG A 480 -9.46 -11.04 -14.30
C ARG A 480 -8.10 -11.30 -14.94
N TRP A 481 -7.04 -10.62 -14.50
CA TRP A 481 -5.68 -10.81 -15.02
C TRP A 481 -4.82 -11.74 -14.15
N TYR A 482 -5.23 -11.97 -12.90
CA TYR A 482 -4.44 -12.77 -11.97
C TYR A 482 -4.13 -14.18 -12.48
N PRO A 483 -5.06 -14.91 -13.15
CA PRO A 483 -4.75 -16.20 -13.79
C PRO A 483 -3.65 -16.15 -14.85
N LYS A 484 -3.39 -14.99 -15.46
CA LYS A 484 -2.30 -14.80 -16.42
C LYS A 484 -0.92 -14.68 -15.75
N GLN A 485 -0.88 -14.40 -14.45
CA GLN A 485 0.37 -14.24 -13.67
C GLN A 485 0.79 -15.53 -12.96
N ILE A 486 -0.14 -16.46 -12.79
CA ILE A 486 0.09 -17.75 -12.15
C ILE A 486 -0.29 -18.88 -13.14
N SER A 487 0.31 -20.06 -12.96
CA SER A 487 -0.10 -21.21 -13.75
C SER A 487 -1.49 -21.70 -13.35
N GLN A 488 -2.18 -22.44 -14.23
CA GLN A 488 -3.45 -23.09 -13.89
C GLN A 488 -3.31 -24.01 -12.66
N LEU A 489 -2.18 -24.70 -12.53
CA LEU A 489 -1.89 -25.53 -11.35
C LEU A 489 -1.76 -24.65 -10.09
N GLY A 490 -1.13 -23.49 -10.18
CA GLY A 490 -1.04 -22.53 -9.08
C GLY A 490 -2.41 -22.01 -8.65
N ALA A 491 -3.28 -21.67 -9.61
CA ALA A 491 -4.66 -21.29 -9.34
C ALA A 491 -5.45 -22.42 -8.65
N ASN A 492 -5.30 -23.64 -9.13
CA ASN A 492 -5.95 -24.81 -8.54
C ASN A 492 -5.44 -25.10 -7.12
N LEU A 493 -4.13 -24.97 -6.87
CA LEU A 493 -3.54 -25.11 -5.55
C LEU A 493 -4.12 -24.07 -4.58
N TYR A 494 -4.19 -22.82 -4.98
CA TYR A 494 -4.78 -21.76 -4.16
C TYR A 494 -6.27 -22.03 -3.86
N ASN A 495 -7.05 -22.42 -4.87
CA ASN A 495 -8.46 -22.78 -4.69
C ASN A 495 -8.63 -23.98 -3.75
N THR A 496 -7.77 -25.00 -3.83
CA THR A 496 -7.81 -26.16 -2.93
C THR A 496 -7.49 -25.72 -1.49
N THR A 497 -6.49 -24.84 -1.31
CA THR A 497 -6.17 -24.28 0.00
C THR A 497 -7.36 -23.47 0.56
N LYS A 498 -7.99 -22.64 -0.25
CA LYS A 498 -9.19 -21.89 0.11
C LYS A 498 -10.33 -22.83 0.52
N GLN A 499 -10.64 -23.85 -0.27
CA GLN A 499 -11.70 -24.83 0.02
C GLN A 499 -11.42 -25.63 1.29
N PHE A 500 -10.15 -25.96 1.55
CA PHE A 500 -9.77 -26.65 2.77
C PHE A 500 -9.98 -25.78 4.03
N LEU A 501 -9.53 -24.51 3.99
CA LEU A 501 -9.61 -23.60 5.13
C LEU A 501 -11.01 -23.03 5.35
N ASP A 502 -11.75 -22.83 4.26
CA ASP A 502 -13.07 -22.19 4.25
C ASP A 502 -14.04 -22.92 3.31
N PRO A 503 -14.51 -24.12 3.70
CA PRO A 503 -15.32 -25.00 2.84
C PRO A 503 -16.69 -24.41 2.48
N LYS A 504 -17.28 -23.54 3.31
CA LYS A 504 -18.54 -22.85 3.03
C LYS A 504 -18.37 -21.52 2.32
N ASN A 505 -17.12 -21.14 2.06
CA ASN A 505 -16.78 -19.88 1.42
C ASN A 505 -17.40 -18.68 2.16
N ILE A 506 -17.22 -18.61 3.48
CA ILE A 506 -17.67 -17.44 4.26
C ILE A 506 -16.75 -16.22 4.05
N PHE A 507 -15.49 -16.40 3.67
CA PHE A 507 -14.60 -15.33 3.22
C PHE A 507 -14.75 -15.08 1.72
N ALA A 508 -15.97 -14.73 1.30
CA ALA A 508 -16.38 -14.59 -0.11
C ALA A 508 -16.17 -13.17 -0.66
N CYS A 509 -15.06 -12.53 -0.31
CA CYS A 509 -14.74 -11.18 -0.79
C CYS A 509 -14.48 -11.10 -2.30
N GLN A 510 -14.31 -12.22 -2.99
CA GLN A 510 -14.06 -12.33 -4.45
C GLN A 510 -12.77 -11.66 -4.93
N ASN A 511 -11.81 -11.47 -4.05
CA ASN A 511 -10.48 -11.01 -4.40
C ASN A 511 -9.66 -12.13 -5.05
N LEU A 512 -8.60 -11.79 -5.79
CA LEU A 512 -7.60 -12.66 -6.40
C LEU A 512 -8.14 -13.49 -7.58
N LEU A 513 -8.93 -14.51 -7.34
CA LEU A 513 -9.43 -15.41 -8.38
C LEU A 513 -10.90 -15.10 -8.71
N PRO A 514 -11.26 -14.93 -9.98
CA PRO A 514 -12.64 -14.76 -10.38
C PRO A 514 -13.47 -16.00 -10.03
N LEU A 515 -14.77 -15.81 -9.80
CA LEU A 515 -15.70 -16.92 -9.60
C LEU A 515 -15.61 -17.93 -10.76
N LYS A 516 -15.77 -19.24 -10.47
CA LYS A 516 -15.62 -20.36 -11.44
C LYS A 516 -16.49 -20.27 -12.70
N SER A 517 -17.45 -19.35 -12.78
CA SER A 517 -18.33 -19.17 -13.94
C SER A 517 -17.64 -18.58 -15.17
N ASN A 518 -16.40 -18.14 -15.07
CA ASN A 518 -15.67 -17.44 -16.15
C ASN A 518 -14.28 -18.03 -16.46
N LEU A 519 -13.99 -19.27 -16.03
CA LEU A 519 -12.77 -20.00 -16.39
C LEU A 519 -13.04 -21.02 -17.48
#